data_1a66f9865b7d328df5ad064395f07257
#
_entry.id   1a66f9865b7d328df5ad064395f07257
#
_cell.length_a   1.000
_cell.length_b   1.000
_cell.length_c   1.000
_cell.angle_alpha   90.00
_cell.angle_beta   90.00
_cell.angle_gamma   90.00
#
_symmetry.space_group_name_H-M   'P 1'
#
loop_
_entity.id
_entity.type
_entity.pdbx_description
1 polymer ?
#
loop_
_entity_poly.entity_id
_entity_poly.type
_entity_poly.pdbx_seq_one_letter_code
_entity_poly.pdbx_strand_id
1 'polypeptide(L)'
;MRWGHRLIAMLAAVLLGTAAQAQSRLESGQIHSESFAGSRIGISPVRNFTVYLPPHYADRGRRFPVLYFLNYFFEDEREPFASHGAKALLDKAMAEGVIGDMIVVTADFSTPAGSSWYVNSSATGNWEDFMVRELVPHIDATYRTLASRDSRGIAGDGPGAYGAIRFSMRHPDLFGAVYGMEPIASGPSIQPTHSRPDFALMARATSLAELDGFSRIFTSIYQANSPNPNRPPFFFDPPARVINGRVVVDSAAMARFHQGFSLTELLPAYADNLKMLRGLKFDWGRQDPVTDHIYGAQAFSNRLVEFGVRHEAEEYSGGFRDRHWGEQGRFYTDLLPFFAHVLLFGPPSASTERVDALRVKLP
;
A
#
# COMPACT_ATOMS: atom_id res chain seq x y z
N MET A 1 13.01 -14.73 88.03
CA MET A 1 11.92 -14.46 87.13
C MET A 1 12.44 -13.62 85.96
N ARG A 2 12.64 -14.23 84.77
CA ARG A 2 13.11 -13.54 83.53
C ARG A 2 12.12 -13.87 82.46
N TRP A 3 11.39 -12.85 82.01
CA TRP A 3 10.47 -12.98 80.88
C TRP A 3 11.23 -12.69 79.60
N GLY A 4 11.27 -13.69 78.72
CA GLY A 4 11.82 -13.54 77.37
C GLY A 4 10.72 -13.12 76.39
N HIS A 5 10.92 -11.99 75.77
CA HIS A 5 10.08 -11.55 74.65
C HIS A 5 10.56 -12.18 73.34
N ARG A 6 9.75 -13.03 72.73
CA ARG A 6 9.96 -13.51 71.38
C ARG A 6 9.33 -12.52 70.41
N LEU A 7 10.16 -11.78 69.66
CA LEU A 7 9.75 -11.02 68.50
C LEU A 7 9.53 -11.99 67.32
N ILE A 8 8.32 -12.08 66.84
CA ILE A 8 8.02 -12.76 65.60
C ILE A 8 8.15 -11.72 64.48
N ALA A 9 9.20 -11.80 63.69
CA ALA A 9 9.32 -11.01 62.46
C ALA A 9 8.48 -11.65 61.34
N MET A 10 7.36 -11.03 60.97
CA MET A 10 6.62 -11.37 59.74
C MET A 10 7.38 -10.81 58.53
N LEU A 11 7.98 -11.69 57.72
CA LEU A 11 8.50 -11.35 56.42
C LEU A 11 7.30 -11.30 55.44
N ALA A 12 6.85 -10.09 55.06
CA ALA A 12 5.93 -9.91 53.96
C ALA A 12 6.71 -10.07 52.64
N ALA A 13 6.61 -11.21 52.00
CA ALA A 13 7.11 -11.42 50.64
C ALA A 13 6.23 -10.64 49.69
N VAL A 14 6.68 -9.48 49.23
CA VAL A 14 6.08 -8.78 48.11
C VAL A 14 6.39 -9.55 46.84
N LEU A 15 5.47 -10.35 46.37
CA LEU A 15 5.49 -10.93 45.02
C LEU A 15 5.26 -9.79 44.02
N LEU A 16 6.36 -9.17 43.57
CA LEU A 16 6.35 -8.37 42.34
C LEU A 16 6.13 -9.32 41.15
N GLY A 17 4.87 -9.57 40.85
CA GLY A 17 4.51 -10.18 39.57
C GLY A 17 4.98 -9.26 38.46
N THR A 18 6.06 -9.60 37.80
CA THR A 18 6.40 -9.00 36.52
C THR A 18 5.25 -9.34 35.56
N ALA A 19 4.34 -8.40 35.37
CA ALA A 19 3.38 -8.49 34.27
C ALA A 19 4.21 -8.70 33.01
N ALA A 20 4.08 -9.86 32.39
CA ALA A 20 4.72 -10.11 31.10
C ALA A 20 4.24 -8.99 30.16
N GLN A 21 5.15 -8.11 29.80
CA GLN A 21 4.83 -6.96 28.95
C GLN A 21 4.32 -7.54 27.63
N ALA A 22 3.08 -7.20 27.28
CA ALA A 22 2.49 -7.66 26.03
C ALA A 22 3.42 -7.28 24.88
N GLN A 23 3.85 -8.25 24.09
CA GLN A 23 4.85 -8.05 23.05
C GLN A 23 4.23 -8.26 21.68
N SER A 24 4.49 -7.33 20.78
CA SER A 24 4.17 -7.46 19.37
C SER A 24 5.00 -8.55 18.70
N ARG A 25 4.50 -9.11 17.61
CA ARG A 25 5.25 -10.10 16.84
C ARG A 25 4.92 -10.03 15.36
N LEU A 26 5.82 -10.59 14.56
CA LEU A 26 5.62 -10.83 13.15
C LEU A 26 5.27 -12.31 12.94
N GLU A 27 4.29 -12.56 12.09
CA GLU A 27 3.94 -13.89 11.62
C GLU A 27 4.00 -13.89 10.09
N SER A 28 4.69 -14.88 9.50
CA SER A 28 4.74 -15.07 8.06
C SER A 28 3.84 -16.23 7.67
N GLY A 29 3.18 -16.12 6.52
CA GLY A 29 2.31 -17.13 5.97
C GLY A 29 2.38 -17.19 4.46
N GLN A 30 1.64 -18.15 3.89
CA GLN A 30 1.55 -18.37 2.46
C GLN A 30 0.10 -18.62 2.05
N ILE A 31 -0.25 -18.14 0.86
CA ILE A 31 -1.52 -18.46 0.19
C ILE A 31 -1.17 -19.15 -1.13
N HIS A 32 -1.78 -20.31 -1.38
CA HIS A 32 -1.79 -20.90 -2.70
C HIS A 32 -2.93 -20.28 -3.50
N SER A 33 -2.56 -19.47 -4.48
CA SER A 33 -3.47 -18.58 -5.21
C SER A 33 -3.75 -19.11 -6.61
N GLU A 34 -5.01 -19.20 -6.97
CA GLU A 34 -5.46 -19.51 -8.32
C GLU A 34 -5.33 -18.30 -9.27
N SER A 35 -5.16 -17.10 -8.73
CA SER A 35 -5.04 -15.85 -9.50
C SER A 35 -3.82 -15.84 -10.43
N PHE A 36 -2.85 -16.74 -10.23
CA PHE A 36 -1.59 -16.78 -11.00
C PHE A 36 -1.45 -17.97 -11.93
N ALA A 37 -2.45 -18.85 -12.02
CA ALA A 37 -2.42 -20.05 -12.87
C ALA A 37 -2.18 -19.70 -14.37
N GLY A 38 -2.62 -18.53 -14.81
CA GLY A 38 -2.45 -18.06 -16.20
C GLY A 38 -1.23 -17.18 -16.45
N SER A 39 -0.35 -16.98 -15.48
CA SER A 39 0.82 -16.10 -15.63
C SER A 39 1.75 -16.58 -16.73
N ARG A 40 2.09 -15.67 -17.66
CA ARG A 40 3.03 -15.94 -18.77
C ARG A 40 4.47 -15.70 -18.39
N ILE A 41 4.71 -14.96 -17.32
CA ILE A 41 6.05 -14.61 -16.82
C ILE A 41 6.51 -15.51 -15.66
N GLY A 42 5.79 -16.59 -15.38
CA GLY A 42 6.17 -17.60 -14.38
C GLY A 42 6.01 -17.13 -12.92
N ILE A 43 5.00 -16.32 -12.62
CA ILE A 43 4.68 -15.98 -11.23
C ILE A 43 4.26 -17.26 -10.48
N SER A 44 4.88 -17.47 -9.32
CA SER A 44 4.53 -18.58 -8.43
C SER A 44 3.07 -18.45 -7.94
N PRO A 45 2.29 -19.53 -7.93
CA PRO A 45 0.97 -19.53 -7.29
C PRO A 45 1.07 -19.43 -5.76
N VAL A 46 2.22 -19.76 -5.17
CA VAL A 46 2.44 -19.56 -3.74
C VAL A 46 2.88 -18.14 -3.49
N ARG A 47 2.03 -17.37 -2.79
CA ARG A 47 2.30 -15.97 -2.44
C ARG A 47 2.51 -15.84 -0.94
N ASN A 48 3.61 -15.19 -0.57
CA ASN A 48 3.96 -14.94 0.82
C ASN A 48 3.26 -13.69 1.34
N PHE A 49 3.01 -13.67 2.65
CA PHE A 49 2.59 -12.49 3.37
C PHE A 49 3.24 -12.45 4.76
N THR A 50 3.35 -11.26 5.32
CA THR A 50 3.79 -11.03 6.70
C THR A 50 2.74 -10.19 7.43
N VAL A 51 2.43 -10.60 8.66
CA VAL A 51 1.47 -9.93 9.53
C VAL A 51 2.17 -9.44 10.78
N TYR A 52 2.10 -8.15 11.04
CA TYR A 52 2.42 -7.59 12.35
C TYR A 52 1.19 -7.69 13.25
N LEU A 53 1.37 -8.31 14.40
CA LEU A 53 0.37 -8.43 15.46
C LEU A 53 0.73 -7.51 16.62
N PRO A 54 -0.22 -6.65 17.08
CA PRO A 54 0.07 -5.63 18.10
C PRO A 54 0.36 -6.23 19.47
N PRO A 55 0.93 -5.46 20.42
CA PRO A 55 1.29 -5.96 21.75
C PRO A 55 0.15 -6.68 22.47
N HIS A 56 -1.08 -6.13 22.44
CA HIS A 56 -2.23 -6.72 23.12
C HIS A 56 -3.00 -7.74 22.25
N TYR A 57 -2.39 -8.25 21.19
CA TYR A 57 -3.04 -9.29 20.39
C TYR A 57 -3.30 -10.58 21.19
N ALA A 58 -2.57 -10.84 22.27
CA ALA A 58 -2.83 -12.00 23.13
C ALA A 58 -4.16 -11.90 23.91
N ASP A 59 -4.71 -10.71 24.08
CA ASP A 59 -5.96 -10.47 24.83
C ASP A 59 -7.14 -11.11 24.10
N ARG A 60 -7.67 -12.18 24.65
CA ARG A 60 -8.81 -12.89 24.06
C ARG A 60 -10.05 -11.99 24.09
N GLY A 61 -10.79 -12.00 22.98
CA GLY A 61 -12.04 -11.21 22.85
C GLY A 61 -11.87 -9.84 22.19
N ARG A 62 -10.62 -9.33 22.01
CA ARG A 62 -10.37 -8.11 21.22
C ARG A 62 -10.25 -8.45 19.75
N ARG A 63 -10.78 -7.56 18.90
CA ARG A 63 -10.56 -7.51 17.45
C ARG A 63 -9.90 -6.19 17.10
N PHE A 64 -9.18 -6.15 16.00
CA PHE A 64 -8.26 -5.05 15.66
C PHE A 64 -8.54 -4.53 14.25
N PRO A 65 -8.43 -3.22 14.01
CA PRO A 65 -8.40 -2.69 12.67
C PRO A 65 -7.20 -3.24 11.91
N VAL A 66 -7.26 -3.20 10.59
CA VAL A 66 -6.21 -3.74 9.72
C VAL A 66 -5.74 -2.68 8.74
N LEU A 67 -4.44 -2.53 8.63
CA LEU A 67 -3.78 -1.77 7.57
C LEU A 67 -3.08 -2.73 6.61
N TYR A 68 -3.43 -2.69 5.35
CA TYR A 68 -2.68 -3.32 4.27
C TYR A 68 -1.66 -2.34 3.74
N PHE A 69 -0.37 -2.68 3.77
CA PHE A 69 0.71 -1.85 3.26
C PHE A 69 1.31 -2.47 2.00
N LEU A 70 1.26 -1.74 0.90
CA LEU A 70 1.71 -2.16 -0.43
C LEU A 70 3.12 -1.66 -0.70
N ASN A 71 3.98 -2.57 -1.13
CA ASN A 71 5.43 -2.37 -1.21
C ASN A 71 5.88 -1.56 -2.43
N TYR A 72 7.12 -1.10 -2.39
CA TYR A 72 7.80 -0.44 -3.50
C TYR A 72 8.28 -1.45 -4.56
N PHE A 73 8.90 -0.96 -5.65
CA PHE A 73 9.51 -1.80 -6.70
C PHE A 73 10.52 -2.77 -6.12
N PHE A 74 10.46 -4.02 -6.57
CA PHE A 74 11.39 -5.09 -6.20
C PHE A 74 11.39 -5.48 -4.71
N GLU A 75 10.50 -4.91 -3.92
CA GLU A 75 10.32 -5.25 -2.51
C GLU A 75 9.29 -6.38 -2.36
N ASP A 76 9.56 -7.31 -1.47
CA ASP A 76 8.64 -8.38 -1.07
C ASP A 76 7.92 -8.05 0.26
N GLU A 77 7.16 -8.98 0.79
CA GLU A 77 6.37 -8.81 2.01
C GLU A 77 7.20 -8.53 3.27
N ARG A 78 8.51 -8.77 3.24
CA ARG A 78 9.41 -8.65 4.40
C ARG A 78 10.05 -7.27 4.50
N GLU A 79 10.25 -6.60 3.36
CA GLU A 79 11.06 -5.37 3.28
C GLU A 79 10.61 -4.25 4.24
N PRO A 80 9.32 -3.96 4.45
CA PRO A 80 8.91 -2.96 5.42
C PRO A 80 9.40 -3.24 6.83
N PHE A 81 9.49 -4.50 7.22
CA PHE A 81 9.92 -4.92 8.55
C PHE A 81 11.43 -5.18 8.64
N ALA A 82 12.03 -5.78 7.61
CA ALA A 82 13.43 -6.17 7.60
C ALA A 82 14.36 -4.98 7.33
N SER A 83 14.04 -4.15 6.33
CA SER A 83 14.93 -3.09 5.84
C SER A 83 14.51 -1.71 6.32
N HIS A 84 13.19 -1.47 6.50
CA HIS A 84 12.67 -0.15 6.84
C HIS A 84 12.33 0.03 8.32
N GLY A 85 12.44 -1.04 9.14
CA GLY A 85 12.23 -0.96 10.58
C GLY A 85 10.77 -0.71 11.01
N ALA A 86 9.80 -1.00 10.13
CA ALA A 86 8.38 -0.73 10.40
C ALA A 86 7.88 -1.33 11.72
N LYS A 87 8.40 -2.52 12.12
CA LYS A 87 8.00 -3.11 13.41
C LYS A 87 8.32 -2.20 14.58
N ALA A 88 9.54 -1.66 14.65
CA ALA A 88 9.94 -0.78 15.73
C ALA A 88 9.15 0.53 15.74
N LEU A 89 8.84 1.09 14.57
CA LEU A 89 8.02 2.29 14.43
C LEU A 89 6.57 2.04 14.90
N LEU A 90 5.99 0.89 14.57
CA LEU A 90 4.65 0.49 15.04
C LEU A 90 4.62 0.28 16.55
N ASP A 91 5.62 -0.44 17.09
CA ASP A 91 5.74 -0.66 18.54
C ASP A 91 5.81 0.68 19.29
N LYS A 92 6.64 1.59 18.81
CA LYS A 92 6.81 2.93 19.37
C LYS A 92 5.50 3.74 19.29
N ALA A 93 4.88 3.77 18.11
CA ALA A 93 3.65 4.54 17.88
C ALA A 93 2.50 4.07 18.79
N MET A 94 2.35 2.76 18.98
CA MET A 94 1.34 2.21 19.89
C MET A 94 1.68 2.51 21.36
N ALA A 95 2.94 2.40 21.75
CA ALA A 95 3.39 2.70 23.12
C ALA A 95 3.22 4.18 23.47
N GLU A 96 3.43 5.08 22.52
CA GLU A 96 3.27 6.53 22.70
C GLU A 96 1.82 7.02 22.48
N GLY A 97 0.90 6.14 22.08
CA GLY A 97 -0.50 6.49 21.85
C GLY A 97 -0.73 7.29 20.55
N VAL A 98 0.24 7.27 19.61
CA VAL A 98 0.10 7.88 18.28
C VAL A 98 -0.99 7.15 17.48
N ILE A 99 -1.07 5.83 17.66
CA ILE A 99 -2.12 5.00 17.09
C ILE A 99 -2.51 3.89 18.09
N GLY A 100 -3.74 3.43 18.03
CA GLY A 100 -4.19 2.26 18.80
C GLY A 100 -3.66 0.95 18.25
N ASP A 101 -3.86 -0.14 19.00
CA ASP A 101 -3.49 -1.49 18.56
C ASP A 101 -4.13 -1.82 17.22
N MET A 102 -3.33 -2.19 16.23
CA MET A 102 -3.79 -2.58 14.89
C MET A 102 -2.94 -3.69 14.30
N ILE A 103 -3.53 -4.46 13.40
CA ILE A 103 -2.83 -5.44 12.57
C ILE A 103 -2.29 -4.72 11.33
N VAL A 104 -1.05 -5.01 10.93
CA VAL A 104 -0.50 -4.53 9.65
C VAL A 104 -0.13 -5.74 8.79
N VAL A 105 -0.57 -5.74 7.55
CA VAL A 105 -0.37 -6.83 6.59
C VAL A 105 0.40 -6.33 5.40
N THR A 106 1.45 -7.05 5.04
CA THR A 106 2.18 -6.90 3.79
C THR A 106 2.13 -8.22 3.02
N ALA A 107 2.10 -8.18 1.70
CA ALA A 107 2.16 -9.38 0.88
C ALA A 107 3.06 -9.15 -0.32
N ASP A 108 3.56 -10.25 -0.90
CA ASP A 108 4.44 -10.17 -2.06
C ASP A 108 3.64 -9.93 -3.34
N PHE A 109 3.66 -8.70 -3.83
CA PHE A 109 3.12 -8.26 -5.11
C PHE A 109 4.21 -7.98 -6.15
N SER A 110 5.43 -8.41 -5.89
CA SER A 110 6.56 -8.20 -6.78
C SER A 110 6.46 -9.06 -8.05
N THR A 111 7.06 -8.55 -9.12
CA THR A 111 7.28 -9.29 -10.36
C THR A 111 8.75 -9.22 -10.74
N PRO A 112 9.26 -10.10 -11.61
CA PRO A 112 10.64 -10.00 -12.10
C PRO A 112 10.99 -8.65 -12.73
N ALA A 113 10.01 -7.91 -13.26
CA ALA A 113 10.20 -6.57 -13.82
C ALA A 113 10.05 -5.43 -12.79
N GLY A 114 9.66 -5.73 -11.53
CA GLY A 114 9.65 -4.78 -10.43
C GLY A 114 8.35 -4.74 -9.64
N SER A 115 7.22 -4.53 -10.28
CA SER A 115 5.90 -4.42 -9.62
C SER A 115 4.80 -5.03 -10.49
N SER A 116 3.78 -5.56 -9.84
CA SER A 116 2.54 -5.99 -10.50
C SER A 116 1.61 -4.82 -10.85
N TRP A 117 1.90 -3.63 -10.32
CA TRP A 117 1.01 -2.48 -10.36
C TRP A 117 -0.38 -2.77 -9.77
N TYR A 118 -0.50 -3.89 -9.05
CA TYR A 118 -1.71 -4.28 -8.31
C TYR A 118 -2.96 -4.43 -9.20
N VAL A 119 -2.77 -4.77 -10.48
CA VAL A 119 -3.85 -4.92 -11.48
C VAL A 119 -3.93 -6.34 -12.02
N ASN A 120 -5.11 -6.76 -12.42
CA ASN A 120 -5.29 -7.99 -13.17
C ASN A 120 -4.67 -7.85 -14.56
N SER A 121 -3.83 -8.80 -14.95
CA SER A 121 -3.13 -8.80 -16.22
C SER A 121 -3.06 -10.22 -16.81
N SER A 122 -3.40 -10.35 -18.09
CA SER A 122 -3.26 -11.61 -18.82
C SER A 122 -1.79 -12.03 -19.04
N ALA A 123 -0.83 -11.15 -18.76
CA ALA A 123 0.59 -11.46 -18.80
C ALA A 123 1.13 -11.91 -17.44
N THR A 124 0.77 -11.21 -16.35
CA THR A 124 1.41 -11.41 -15.04
C THR A 124 0.54 -12.14 -14.03
N GLY A 125 -0.78 -12.19 -14.22
CA GLY A 125 -1.74 -12.79 -13.29
C GLY A 125 -2.75 -11.77 -12.73
N ASN A 126 -3.69 -12.25 -11.93
CA ASN A 126 -4.82 -11.47 -11.45
C ASN A 126 -4.54 -10.91 -10.05
N TRP A 127 -3.69 -9.91 -9.94
CA TRP A 127 -3.22 -9.34 -8.69
C TRP A 127 -4.30 -8.59 -7.89
N GLU A 128 -5.24 -7.95 -8.59
CA GLU A 128 -6.39 -7.33 -7.95
C GLU A 128 -7.29 -8.40 -7.32
N ASP A 129 -7.58 -9.49 -8.04
CA ASP A 129 -8.37 -10.60 -7.50
C ASP A 129 -7.66 -11.29 -6.33
N PHE A 130 -6.34 -11.47 -6.41
CA PHE A 130 -5.55 -11.98 -5.29
C PHE A 130 -5.75 -11.13 -4.02
N MET A 131 -5.66 -9.81 -4.14
CA MET A 131 -5.86 -8.91 -2.99
C MET A 131 -7.27 -9.03 -2.42
N VAL A 132 -8.29 -8.87 -3.27
CA VAL A 132 -9.66 -8.67 -2.79
C VAL A 132 -10.42 -9.96 -2.53
N ARG A 133 -10.09 -11.05 -3.23
CA ARG A 133 -10.80 -12.33 -3.14
C ARG A 133 -10.07 -13.40 -2.35
N GLU A 134 -8.75 -13.26 -2.19
CA GLU A 134 -7.95 -14.29 -1.54
C GLU A 134 -7.26 -13.74 -0.28
N LEU A 135 -6.42 -12.70 -0.39
CA LEU A 135 -5.62 -12.20 0.74
C LEU A 135 -6.51 -11.61 1.85
N VAL A 136 -7.38 -10.65 1.52
CA VAL A 136 -8.23 -9.99 2.54
C VAL A 136 -9.15 -11.00 3.24
N PRO A 137 -9.88 -11.88 2.54
CA PRO A 137 -10.69 -12.92 3.19
C PRO A 137 -9.86 -13.89 4.04
N HIS A 138 -8.66 -14.28 3.58
CA HIS A 138 -7.77 -15.15 4.33
C HIS A 138 -7.33 -14.51 5.65
N ILE A 139 -6.94 -13.24 5.63
CA ILE A 139 -6.54 -12.49 6.83
C ILE A 139 -7.72 -12.36 7.80
N ASP A 140 -8.91 -12.03 7.31
CA ASP A 140 -10.11 -11.89 8.16
C ASP A 140 -10.53 -13.23 8.80
N ALA A 141 -10.32 -14.35 8.10
CA ALA A 141 -10.62 -15.71 8.61
C ALA A 141 -9.57 -16.20 9.62
N THR A 142 -8.30 -15.78 9.46
CA THR A 142 -7.17 -16.29 10.24
C THR A 142 -6.91 -15.47 11.49
N TYR A 143 -7.05 -14.15 11.38
CA TYR A 143 -6.71 -13.21 12.44
C TYR A 143 -7.95 -12.52 13.01
N ARG A 144 -7.81 -11.97 14.22
CA ARG A 144 -8.90 -11.26 14.89
C ARG A 144 -9.03 -9.82 14.39
N THR A 145 -9.47 -9.68 13.18
CA THR A 145 -9.71 -8.42 12.51
C THR A 145 -11.10 -7.85 12.85
N LEU A 146 -11.24 -6.55 12.84
CA LEU A 146 -12.51 -5.87 12.64
C LEU A 146 -12.80 -5.91 11.13
N ALA A 147 -13.50 -6.96 10.68
CA ALA A 147 -13.75 -7.25 9.27
C ALA A 147 -14.79 -6.27 8.66
N SER A 148 -14.49 -4.98 8.75
CA SER A 148 -15.33 -3.89 8.26
C SER A 148 -14.48 -2.90 7.46
N ARG A 149 -15.04 -2.32 6.40
CA ARG A 149 -14.38 -1.28 5.62
C ARG A 149 -13.91 -0.11 6.49
N ASP A 150 -14.69 0.26 7.49
CA ASP A 150 -14.40 1.41 8.35
C ASP A 150 -13.24 1.17 9.33
N SER A 151 -12.87 -0.08 9.51
CA SER A 151 -11.69 -0.53 10.29
C SER A 151 -10.59 -1.08 9.41
N ARG A 152 -10.70 -0.97 8.06
CA ARG A 152 -9.70 -1.47 7.12
C ARG A 152 -9.14 -0.32 6.30
N GLY A 153 -7.84 -0.05 6.52
CA GLY A 153 -7.05 0.91 5.76
C GLY A 153 -6.17 0.23 4.72
N ILE A 154 -5.79 0.99 3.71
CA ILE A 154 -4.79 0.59 2.74
C ILE A 154 -3.80 1.72 2.53
N ALA A 155 -2.52 1.40 2.47
CA ALA A 155 -1.47 2.37 2.19
C ALA A 155 -0.40 1.75 1.31
N GLY A 156 0.52 2.55 0.82
CA GLY A 156 1.67 2.05 0.08
C GLY A 156 2.65 3.13 -0.29
N ASP A 157 3.76 2.70 -0.89
CA ASP A 157 4.93 3.49 -1.25
C ASP A 157 5.15 3.42 -2.77
N GLY A 158 5.23 4.56 -3.45
CA GLY A 158 5.45 4.64 -4.90
C GLY A 158 4.40 3.89 -5.72
N PRO A 159 4.75 2.75 -6.36
CA PRO A 159 3.77 1.91 -7.06
C PRO A 159 2.75 1.29 -6.08
N GLY A 160 3.12 1.04 -4.82
CA GLY A 160 2.19 0.63 -3.77
C GLY A 160 1.19 1.71 -3.42
N ALA A 161 1.61 2.98 -3.41
CA ALA A 161 0.72 4.13 -3.23
C ALA A 161 -0.29 4.25 -4.39
N TYR A 162 0.18 4.08 -5.62
CA TYR A 162 -0.69 3.95 -6.80
C TYR A 162 -1.72 2.83 -6.62
N GLY A 163 -1.26 1.63 -6.24
CA GLY A 163 -2.12 0.48 -6.00
C GLY A 163 -3.15 0.73 -4.91
N ALA A 164 -2.74 1.34 -3.78
CA ALA A 164 -3.62 1.65 -2.66
C ALA A 164 -4.76 2.60 -3.06
N ILE A 165 -4.45 3.68 -3.79
CA ILE A 165 -5.45 4.61 -4.29
C ILE A 165 -6.37 3.92 -5.30
N ARG A 166 -5.81 3.12 -6.23
CA ARG A 166 -6.58 2.37 -7.23
C ARG A 166 -7.52 1.34 -6.58
N PHE A 167 -7.08 0.59 -5.57
CA PHE A 167 -7.95 -0.30 -4.81
C PHE A 167 -9.11 0.46 -4.14
N SER A 168 -8.83 1.61 -3.57
CA SER A 168 -9.86 2.44 -2.94
C SER A 168 -10.86 3.02 -3.95
N MET A 169 -10.41 3.32 -5.19
CA MET A 169 -11.30 3.67 -6.28
C MET A 169 -12.26 2.53 -6.64
N ARG A 170 -11.77 1.31 -6.69
CA ARG A 170 -12.49 0.16 -7.23
C ARG A 170 -13.26 -0.65 -6.18
N HIS A 171 -12.80 -0.63 -4.94
CA HIS A 171 -13.32 -1.43 -3.83
C HIS A 171 -13.60 -0.57 -2.58
N PRO A 172 -14.48 0.45 -2.68
CA PRO A 172 -14.82 1.31 -1.55
C PRO A 172 -15.63 0.59 -0.47
N ASP A 173 -16.19 -0.57 -0.79
CA ASP A 173 -16.84 -1.50 0.12
C ASP A 173 -15.85 -2.29 0.97
N LEU A 174 -14.61 -2.40 0.53
CA LEU A 174 -13.56 -3.16 1.20
C LEU A 174 -12.64 -2.29 2.04
N PHE A 175 -12.22 -1.12 1.51
CA PHE A 175 -11.30 -0.20 2.17
C PHE A 175 -12.00 1.12 2.50
N GLY A 176 -11.95 1.53 3.79
CA GLY A 176 -12.57 2.78 4.26
C GLY A 176 -11.64 3.98 4.22
N ALA A 177 -10.32 3.78 4.21
CA ALA A 177 -9.35 4.86 4.18
C ALA A 177 -8.08 4.47 3.40
N VAL A 178 -7.46 5.47 2.77
CA VAL A 178 -6.23 5.29 1.98
C VAL A 178 -5.20 6.38 2.25
N TYR A 179 -3.92 5.96 2.34
CA TYR A 179 -2.78 6.87 2.34
C TYR A 179 -1.74 6.43 1.30
N GLY A 180 -1.46 7.29 0.32
CA GLY A 180 -0.42 7.06 -0.68
C GLY A 180 0.85 7.87 -0.36
N MET A 181 1.97 7.20 -0.05
CA MET A 181 3.28 7.84 0.07
C MET A 181 3.91 7.94 -1.31
N GLU A 182 4.00 9.15 -1.84
CA GLU A 182 4.54 9.45 -3.18
C GLU A 182 3.95 8.60 -4.31
N PRO A 183 2.63 8.69 -4.57
CA PRO A 183 1.99 7.90 -5.61
C PRO A 183 2.54 8.29 -6.98
N ILE A 184 3.18 7.36 -7.64
CA ILE A 184 3.58 7.49 -9.04
C ILE A 184 2.40 7.20 -9.96
N ALA A 185 2.46 7.65 -11.22
CA ALA A 185 1.35 7.52 -12.19
C ALA A 185 0.03 8.15 -11.73
N SER A 186 0.09 9.14 -10.84
CA SER A 186 -1.08 9.85 -10.36
C SER A 186 -1.66 10.81 -11.40
N GLY A 187 -0.82 11.40 -12.27
CA GLY A 187 -1.21 12.32 -13.34
C GLY A 187 -0.99 11.80 -14.75
N PRO A 188 -1.32 12.62 -15.77
CA PRO A 188 -1.25 12.23 -17.19
C PRO A 188 0.17 12.04 -17.70
N SER A 189 1.16 12.49 -16.95
CA SER A 189 2.52 12.57 -17.43
C SER A 189 3.37 11.40 -16.96
N ILE A 190 3.36 10.33 -17.70
CA ILE A 190 4.61 9.59 -17.91
C ILE A 190 5.29 10.36 -19.04
N GLN A 191 5.84 11.54 -18.70
CA GLN A 191 6.45 12.42 -19.68
C GLN A 191 7.71 11.78 -20.23
N PRO A 192 7.87 11.87 -21.51
CA PRO A 192 9.02 11.28 -22.17
C PRO A 192 10.34 12.02 -21.94
N THR A 193 10.47 12.97 -21.05
CA THR A 193 11.67 13.80 -20.97
C THR A 193 12.66 13.39 -19.88
N HIS A 194 12.22 12.80 -18.77
CA HIS A 194 13.09 12.53 -17.62
C HIS A 194 13.22 11.06 -17.20
N SER A 195 12.17 10.26 -17.34
CA SER A 195 12.19 8.82 -17.04
C SER A 195 11.62 8.06 -18.21
N ARG A 196 12.48 7.72 -19.18
CA ARG A 196 12.08 7.06 -20.40
C ARG A 196 12.56 5.63 -20.45
N PRO A 197 11.74 4.72 -20.98
CA PRO A 197 12.27 3.46 -21.44
C PRO A 197 13.11 3.69 -22.71
N ASP A 198 14.21 2.98 -22.85
CA ASP A 198 14.90 2.84 -24.13
C ASP A 198 14.13 1.84 -25.02
N PHE A 199 13.23 2.37 -25.84
CA PHE A 199 12.44 1.53 -26.75
C PHE A 199 13.31 0.75 -27.76
N ALA A 200 14.49 1.28 -28.13
CA ALA A 200 15.38 0.56 -29.02
C ALA A 200 16.05 -0.62 -28.29
N LEU A 201 16.42 -0.44 -27.03
CA LEU A 201 16.89 -1.52 -26.17
C LEU A 201 15.78 -2.56 -25.95
N MET A 202 14.58 -2.15 -25.57
CA MET A 202 13.44 -3.05 -25.34
C MET A 202 13.07 -3.85 -26.60
N ALA A 203 13.20 -3.25 -27.79
CA ALA A 203 12.87 -3.92 -29.05
C ALA A 203 13.85 -5.05 -29.42
N ARG A 204 15.10 -5.01 -28.92
CA ARG A 204 16.13 -6.03 -29.23
C ARG A 204 16.41 -6.97 -28.06
N ALA A 205 16.04 -6.59 -26.84
CA ALA A 205 16.26 -7.39 -25.65
C ALA A 205 15.44 -8.68 -25.69
N THR A 206 16.05 -9.75 -25.20
CA THR A 206 15.48 -11.10 -25.11
C THR A 206 15.24 -11.52 -23.66
N SER A 207 15.75 -10.74 -22.70
CA SER A 207 15.59 -10.96 -21.28
C SER A 207 15.54 -9.64 -20.49
N LEU A 208 14.99 -9.68 -19.26
CA LEU A 208 14.97 -8.52 -18.36
C LEU A 208 16.37 -8.08 -17.92
N ALA A 209 17.36 -8.99 -17.94
CA ALA A 209 18.74 -8.69 -17.55
C ALA A 209 19.45 -7.75 -18.54
N GLU A 210 18.97 -7.68 -19.77
CA GLU A 210 19.49 -6.80 -20.81
C GLU A 210 18.92 -5.38 -20.74
N LEU A 211 17.89 -5.15 -19.91
CA LEU A 211 17.23 -3.87 -19.79
C LEU A 211 17.89 -3.00 -18.69
N ASP A 212 17.99 -1.69 -18.94
CA ASP A 212 18.30 -0.71 -17.91
C ASP A 212 17.15 -0.57 -16.91
N GLY A 213 17.39 0.16 -15.79
CA GLY A 213 16.44 0.27 -14.70
C GLY A 213 15.06 0.81 -15.11
N PHE A 214 15.04 1.88 -15.94
CA PHE A 214 13.77 2.45 -16.40
C PHE A 214 13.07 1.54 -17.41
N SER A 215 13.78 0.99 -18.38
CA SER A 215 13.19 0.05 -19.35
C SER A 215 12.61 -1.18 -18.68
N ARG A 216 13.23 -1.64 -17.58
CA ARG A 216 12.70 -2.74 -16.76
C ARG A 216 11.41 -2.33 -16.03
N ILE A 217 11.38 -1.16 -15.38
CA ILE A 217 10.18 -0.63 -14.73
C ILE A 217 9.06 -0.45 -15.76
N PHE A 218 9.34 0.17 -16.92
CA PHE A 218 8.35 0.34 -17.96
C PHE A 218 7.85 -0.99 -18.55
N THR A 219 8.69 -2.02 -18.59
CA THR A 219 8.24 -3.39 -18.90
C THR A 219 7.17 -3.84 -17.92
N SER A 220 7.35 -3.63 -16.61
CA SER A 220 6.31 -3.98 -15.63
C SER A 220 5.02 -3.20 -15.85
N ILE A 221 5.10 -1.90 -16.18
CA ILE A 221 3.94 -1.06 -16.46
C ILE A 221 3.17 -1.60 -17.68
N TYR A 222 3.85 -1.91 -18.77
CA TYR A 222 3.21 -2.43 -19.98
C TYR A 222 2.66 -3.84 -19.79
N GLN A 223 3.36 -4.71 -19.07
CA GLN A 223 2.84 -6.03 -18.68
C GLN A 223 1.53 -5.91 -17.88
N ALA A 224 1.43 -4.91 -17.04
CA ALA A 224 0.24 -4.65 -16.24
C ALA A 224 -0.93 -4.05 -17.07
N ASN A 225 -0.64 -3.05 -17.92
CA ASN A 225 -1.67 -2.19 -18.50
C ASN A 225 -1.84 -2.31 -20.03
N SER A 226 -0.92 -3.02 -20.72
CA SER A 226 -1.01 -3.31 -22.15
C SER A 226 -0.57 -4.76 -22.44
N PRO A 227 -1.08 -5.75 -21.66
CA PRO A 227 -0.62 -7.12 -21.75
C PRO A 227 -0.96 -7.74 -23.11
N ASN A 228 -0.01 -8.52 -23.65
CA ASN A 228 -0.22 -9.35 -24.83
C ASN A 228 0.39 -10.74 -24.59
N PRO A 229 -0.40 -11.76 -24.18
CA PRO A 229 0.08 -13.11 -23.88
C PRO A 229 0.74 -13.81 -25.05
N ASN A 230 0.54 -13.31 -26.28
CA ASN A 230 1.06 -13.90 -27.51
C ASN A 230 2.37 -13.24 -27.98
N ARG A 231 2.94 -12.32 -27.19
CA ARG A 231 4.16 -11.57 -27.57
C ARG A 231 5.32 -11.79 -26.59
N PRO A 232 5.98 -12.96 -26.65
CA PRO A 232 7.18 -13.19 -25.85
C PRO A 232 8.33 -12.29 -26.32
N PRO A 233 9.38 -12.05 -25.51
CA PRO A 233 9.54 -12.58 -24.15
C PRO A 233 8.84 -11.75 -23.05
N PHE A 234 8.40 -10.53 -23.36
CA PHE A 234 7.90 -9.61 -22.35
C PHE A 234 6.39 -9.58 -22.22
N PHE A 235 5.62 -10.17 -23.15
CA PHE A 235 4.16 -10.34 -23.11
C PHE A 235 3.37 -9.03 -22.97
N PHE A 236 3.78 -7.99 -23.71
CA PHE A 236 3.03 -6.73 -23.82
C PHE A 236 3.11 -6.10 -25.19
N ASP A 237 2.21 -5.17 -25.49
CA ASP A 237 2.26 -4.32 -26.67
C ASP A 237 2.82 -2.94 -26.29
N PRO A 238 4.05 -2.59 -26.75
CA PRO A 238 4.61 -1.29 -26.44
C PRO A 238 3.85 -0.18 -27.19
N PRO A 239 3.64 0.99 -26.56
CA PRO A 239 2.99 2.13 -27.20
C PRO A 239 3.91 2.86 -28.19
N ALA A 240 5.14 2.38 -28.38
CA ALA A 240 6.09 2.91 -29.34
C ALA A 240 6.86 1.78 -30.05
N ARG A 241 7.32 2.04 -31.25
CA ARG A 241 8.10 1.10 -32.07
C ARG A 241 9.31 1.81 -32.64
N VAL A 242 10.37 1.05 -32.92
CA VAL A 242 11.54 1.56 -33.63
C VAL A 242 11.38 1.22 -35.13
N ILE A 243 11.32 2.25 -35.98
CA ILE A 243 11.22 2.14 -37.43
C ILE A 243 12.39 2.92 -38.03
N ASN A 244 13.27 2.25 -38.77
CA ASN A 244 14.46 2.86 -39.37
C ASN A 244 15.32 3.63 -38.34
N GLY A 245 15.52 3.07 -37.13
CA GLY A 245 16.30 3.67 -36.06
C GLY A 245 15.62 4.83 -35.34
N ARG A 246 14.36 5.16 -35.64
CA ARG A 246 13.59 6.22 -35.00
C ARG A 246 12.47 5.64 -34.15
N VAL A 247 12.27 6.21 -32.98
CA VAL A 247 11.11 5.88 -32.14
C VAL A 247 9.87 6.52 -32.73
N VAL A 248 8.88 5.70 -33.05
CA VAL A 248 7.56 6.13 -33.55
C VAL A 248 6.53 5.73 -32.52
N VAL A 249 5.84 6.73 -31.95
CA VAL A 249 4.79 6.52 -30.95
C VAL A 249 3.47 6.24 -31.67
N ASP A 250 2.78 5.19 -31.24
CA ASP A 250 1.39 4.93 -31.56
C ASP A 250 0.50 5.75 -30.62
N SER A 251 0.02 6.88 -31.11
CA SER A 251 -0.79 7.81 -30.30
C SER A 251 -2.08 7.17 -29.77
N ALA A 252 -2.69 6.25 -30.52
CA ALA A 252 -3.90 5.56 -30.06
C ALA A 252 -3.60 4.54 -28.96
N ALA A 253 -2.49 3.79 -29.09
CA ALA A 253 -2.02 2.88 -28.05
C ALA A 253 -1.64 3.65 -26.78
N MET A 254 -0.95 4.78 -26.93
CA MET A 254 -0.58 5.65 -25.79
C MET A 254 -1.81 6.21 -25.10
N ALA A 255 -2.83 6.68 -25.82
CA ALA A 255 -4.07 7.19 -25.24
C ALA A 255 -4.80 6.08 -24.44
N ARG A 256 -4.94 4.88 -25.02
CA ARG A 256 -5.54 3.73 -24.31
C ARG A 256 -4.77 3.36 -23.05
N PHE A 257 -3.45 3.39 -23.13
CA PHE A 257 -2.58 3.13 -21.98
C PHE A 257 -2.85 4.14 -20.85
N HIS A 258 -2.83 5.44 -21.13
CA HIS A 258 -3.10 6.46 -20.11
C HIS A 258 -4.50 6.33 -19.50
N GLN A 259 -5.52 6.09 -20.32
CA GLN A 259 -6.89 5.88 -19.83
C GLN A 259 -7.05 4.70 -18.89
N GLY A 260 -6.25 3.65 -19.05
CA GLY A 260 -6.27 2.47 -18.18
C GLY A 260 -5.35 2.56 -16.96
N PHE A 261 -4.35 3.44 -17.01
CA PHE A 261 -3.26 3.47 -16.03
C PHE A 261 -3.26 4.70 -15.12
N SER A 262 -3.38 5.91 -15.67
CA SER A 262 -3.29 7.13 -14.86
C SER A 262 -4.46 7.27 -13.89
N LEU A 263 -4.19 7.54 -12.61
CA LEU A 263 -5.23 7.76 -11.60
C LEU A 263 -6.14 8.94 -11.96
N THR A 264 -5.57 10.00 -12.54
CA THR A 264 -6.34 11.17 -13.02
C THR A 264 -7.34 10.79 -14.11
N GLU A 265 -6.95 9.91 -15.05
CA GLU A 265 -7.81 9.44 -16.12
C GLU A 265 -8.88 8.42 -15.65
N LEU A 266 -8.57 7.69 -14.57
CA LEU A 266 -9.51 6.76 -13.94
C LEU A 266 -10.58 7.49 -13.11
N LEU A 267 -10.25 8.69 -12.59
CA LEU A 267 -11.09 9.42 -11.64
C LEU A 267 -12.54 9.65 -12.08
N PRO A 268 -12.86 10.02 -13.35
CA PRO A 268 -14.24 10.22 -13.77
C PRO A 268 -15.15 9.00 -13.53
N ALA A 269 -14.59 7.80 -13.61
CA ALA A 269 -15.37 6.57 -13.40
C ALA A 269 -15.51 6.19 -11.93
N TYR A 270 -14.65 6.71 -11.04
CA TYR A 270 -14.54 6.23 -9.65
C TYR A 270 -14.63 7.35 -8.60
N ALA A 271 -14.88 8.60 -8.98
CA ALA A 271 -14.94 9.72 -8.05
C ALA A 271 -15.99 9.51 -6.95
N ASP A 272 -17.16 8.96 -7.28
CA ASP A 272 -18.22 8.70 -6.30
C ASP A 272 -17.81 7.61 -5.28
N ASN A 273 -17.01 6.64 -5.70
CA ASN A 273 -16.44 5.65 -4.79
C ASN A 273 -15.46 6.31 -3.79
N LEU A 274 -14.62 7.22 -4.27
CA LEU A 274 -13.69 7.94 -3.39
C LEU A 274 -14.40 8.87 -2.40
N LYS A 275 -15.56 9.43 -2.75
CA LYS A 275 -16.40 10.22 -1.83
C LYS A 275 -16.93 9.38 -0.66
N MET A 276 -17.01 8.07 -0.81
CA MET A 276 -17.45 7.16 0.26
C MET A 276 -16.37 6.92 1.31
N LEU A 277 -15.11 7.26 1.05
CA LEU A 277 -14.01 7.00 1.96
C LEU A 277 -14.10 7.88 3.22
N ARG A 278 -13.67 7.33 4.35
CA ARG A 278 -13.51 8.05 5.62
C ARG A 278 -12.31 8.99 5.57
N GLY A 279 -11.30 8.67 4.77
CA GLY A 279 -10.14 9.50 4.54
C GLY A 279 -9.35 9.07 3.30
N LEU A 280 -8.88 10.07 2.56
CA LEU A 280 -7.95 9.92 1.46
C LEU A 280 -6.83 10.93 1.67
N LYS A 281 -5.60 10.45 1.77
CA LYS A 281 -4.40 11.29 1.87
C LYS A 281 -3.30 10.77 0.95
N PHE A 282 -2.51 11.68 0.41
CA PHE A 282 -1.26 11.37 -0.26
C PHE A 282 -0.28 12.55 -0.17
N ASP A 283 0.99 12.26 -0.38
CA ASP A 283 2.04 13.26 -0.30
C ASP A 283 3.09 13.09 -1.41
N TRP A 284 4.00 14.05 -1.57
CA TRP A 284 5.13 13.98 -2.50
C TRP A 284 6.25 14.90 -2.08
N GLY A 285 7.48 14.52 -2.45
CA GLY A 285 8.68 15.31 -2.23
C GLY A 285 8.82 16.42 -3.26
N ARG A 286 9.01 17.68 -2.81
CA ARG A 286 9.22 18.84 -3.70
C ARG A 286 10.47 18.72 -4.57
N GLN A 287 11.48 17.98 -4.12
CA GLN A 287 12.78 17.83 -4.76
C GLN A 287 12.94 16.49 -5.45
N ASP A 288 11.82 15.81 -5.77
CA ASP A 288 11.86 14.57 -6.55
C ASP A 288 12.57 14.83 -7.89
N PRO A 289 13.65 14.09 -8.23
CA PRO A 289 14.33 14.24 -9.50
C PRO A 289 13.45 13.85 -10.70
N VAL A 290 12.39 13.06 -10.48
CA VAL A 290 11.38 12.73 -11.48
C VAL A 290 10.21 13.70 -11.34
N THR A 291 10.33 14.86 -11.94
CA THR A 291 9.36 15.97 -11.80
C THR A 291 7.92 15.58 -12.20
N ASP A 292 7.76 14.52 -12.99
CA ASP A 292 6.45 13.97 -13.36
C ASP A 292 5.68 13.46 -12.14
N HIS A 293 6.35 12.98 -11.09
CA HIS A 293 5.68 12.58 -9.85
C HIS A 293 5.07 13.80 -9.16
N ILE A 294 5.81 14.93 -9.12
CA ILE A 294 5.34 16.20 -8.54
C ILE A 294 4.13 16.72 -9.30
N TYR A 295 4.27 16.91 -10.61
CA TYR A 295 3.19 17.44 -11.45
C TYR A 295 1.98 16.49 -11.51
N GLY A 296 2.23 15.20 -11.52
CA GLY A 296 1.19 14.19 -11.49
C GLY A 296 0.38 14.23 -10.20
N ALA A 297 1.05 14.34 -9.04
CA ALA A 297 0.39 14.44 -7.74
C ALA A 297 -0.44 15.73 -7.62
N GLN A 298 0.12 16.89 -8.05
CA GLN A 298 -0.58 18.16 -8.08
C GLN A 298 -1.81 18.12 -9.01
N ALA A 299 -1.66 17.56 -10.22
CA ALA A 299 -2.76 17.41 -11.16
C ALA A 299 -3.86 16.49 -10.61
N PHE A 300 -3.49 15.41 -9.95
CA PHE A 300 -4.45 14.49 -9.32
C PHE A 300 -5.21 15.17 -8.18
N SER A 301 -4.52 15.93 -7.30
CA SER A 301 -5.18 16.72 -6.25
C SER A 301 -6.19 17.72 -6.82
N ASN A 302 -5.79 18.50 -7.83
CA ASN A 302 -6.69 19.45 -8.49
C ASN A 302 -7.91 18.74 -9.09
N ARG A 303 -7.70 17.59 -9.70
CA ARG A 303 -8.78 16.82 -10.32
C ARG A 303 -9.73 16.24 -9.27
N LEU A 304 -9.23 15.80 -8.12
CA LEU A 304 -10.07 15.38 -6.98
C LEU A 304 -10.98 16.52 -6.49
N VAL A 305 -10.44 17.76 -6.41
CA VAL A 305 -11.23 18.95 -6.07
C VAL A 305 -12.35 19.19 -7.09
N GLU A 306 -12.04 19.12 -8.41
CA GLU A 306 -13.02 19.30 -9.49
C GLU A 306 -14.17 18.29 -9.39
N PHE A 307 -13.88 17.05 -8.96
CA PHE A 307 -14.90 16.00 -8.76
C PHE A 307 -15.57 16.04 -7.38
N GLY A 308 -15.21 16.99 -6.52
CA GLY A 308 -15.75 17.12 -5.17
C GLY A 308 -15.35 15.99 -4.23
N VAL A 309 -14.17 15.37 -4.45
CA VAL A 309 -13.61 14.34 -3.58
C VAL A 309 -12.79 15.00 -2.48
N ARG A 310 -13.20 14.82 -1.23
CA ARG A 310 -12.45 15.31 -0.06
C ARG A 310 -11.17 14.52 0.13
N HIS A 311 -10.04 15.19 0.24
CA HIS A 311 -8.74 14.57 0.42
C HIS A 311 -7.76 15.53 1.12
N GLU A 312 -6.67 14.97 1.60
CA GLU A 312 -5.48 15.68 2.04
C GLU A 312 -4.36 15.41 1.06
N ALA A 313 -3.71 16.47 0.57
CA ALA A 313 -2.57 16.38 -0.33
C ALA A 313 -1.46 17.29 0.19
N GLU A 314 -0.25 16.75 0.35
CA GLU A 314 0.84 17.45 1.01
C GLU A 314 2.15 17.37 0.22
N GLU A 315 2.70 18.54 -0.10
CA GLU A 315 4.05 18.65 -0.63
C GLU A 315 5.04 18.89 0.51
N TYR A 316 5.98 17.98 0.70
CA TYR A 316 7.01 18.14 1.74
C TYR A 316 8.38 18.51 1.17
N SER A 317 9.26 19.09 2.01
CA SER A 317 10.64 19.38 1.65
C SER A 317 11.47 18.10 1.72
N GLY A 318 11.88 17.56 0.58
CA GLY A 318 12.66 16.33 0.40
C GLY A 318 12.55 15.83 -1.03
N GLY A 319 13.41 14.89 -1.39
CA GLY A 319 13.36 14.15 -2.64
C GLY A 319 12.46 12.91 -2.53
N PHE A 320 12.49 12.11 -3.59
CA PHE A 320 11.73 10.86 -3.68
C PHE A 320 12.17 9.87 -2.60
N ARG A 321 11.24 9.44 -1.75
CA ARG A 321 11.43 8.51 -0.64
C ARG A 321 12.38 8.96 0.47
N ASP A 322 12.90 10.18 0.43
CA ASP A 322 13.88 10.67 1.43
C ASP A 322 13.34 10.65 2.87
N ARG A 323 12.02 10.77 3.04
CA ARG A 323 11.36 10.91 4.33
C ARG A 323 10.29 9.87 4.59
N HIS A 324 10.36 8.69 3.96
CA HIS A 324 9.33 7.68 4.18
C HIS A 324 9.46 7.00 5.54
N TRP A 325 10.65 6.60 5.90
CA TRP A 325 10.90 5.72 7.06
C TRP A 325 11.69 6.40 8.18
N GLY A 326 11.70 5.76 9.36
CA GLY A 326 12.32 6.31 10.58
C GLY A 326 11.35 7.14 11.41
N GLU A 327 11.78 7.56 12.61
CA GLU A 327 10.93 8.30 13.57
C GLU A 327 10.56 9.71 13.10
N GLN A 328 11.33 10.29 12.18
CA GLN A 328 11.04 11.56 11.52
C GLN A 328 10.46 11.35 10.12
N GLY A 329 10.19 10.10 9.75
CA GLY A 329 9.65 9.73 8.45
C GLY A 329 8.13 9.76 8.44
N ARG A 330 7.58 9.94 7.25
CA ARG A 330 6.15 10.11 7.02
C ARG A 330 5.31 8.90 7.41
N PHE A 331 5.89 7.70 7.39
CA PHE A 331 5.22 6.52 7.94
C PHE A 331 4.83 6.75 9.42
N TYR A 332 5.76 7.29 10.23
CA TYR A 332 5.53 7.53 11.65
C TYR A 332 4.78 8.84 11.92
N THR A 333 5.19 9.94 11.27
CA THR A 333 4.71 11.30 11.59
C THR A 333 3.37 11.64 10.94
N ASP A 334 2.99 10.94 9.88
CA ASP A 334 1.82 11.30 9.06
C ASP A 334 0.87 10.13 8.81
N LEU A 335 1.39 8.98 8.32
CA LEU A 335 0.56 7.84 7.95
C LEU A 335 -0.13 7.23 9.17
N LEU A 336 0.61 6.94 10.24
CA LEU A 336 0.02 6.35 11.45
C LEU A 336 -0.97 7.30 12.14
N PRO A 337 -0.69 8.60 12.35
CA PRO A 337 -1.68 9.56 12.85
C PRO A 337 -2.92 9.70 11.97
N PHE A 338 -2.77 9.69 10.64
CA PHE A 338 -3.89 9.71 9.73
C PHE A 338 -4.83 8.52 9.96
N PHE A 339 -4.31 7.29 9.99
CA PHE A 339 -5.13 6.11 10.23
C PHE A 339 -5.71 6.06 11.66
N ALA A 340 -5.00 6.58 12.66
CA ALA A 340 -5.53 6.74 14.01
C ALA A 340 -6.78 7.62 14.05
N HIS A 341 -6.83 8.63 13.18
CA HIS A 341 -7.96 9.57 13.11
C HIS A 341 -9.14 9.04 12.29
N VAL A 342 -8.89 8.28 11.22
CA VAL A 342 -9.95 7.91 10.27
C VAL A 342 -10.47 6.49 10.42
N LEU A 343 -9.73 5.54 10.98
CA LEU A 343 -10.19 4.16 11.18
C LEU A 343 -10.98 4.00 12.48
N LEU A 344 -11.91 3.06 12.50
CA LEU A 344 -12.58 2.63 13.73
C LEU A 344 -11.76 1.53 14.41
N PHE A 345 -11.43 1.77 15.70
CA PHE A 345 -10.69 0.84 16.55
C PHE A 345 -11.59 -0.02 17.45
N GLY A 346 -12.87 0.02 17.23
CA GLY A 346 -13.88 -0.75 17.93
C GLY A 346 -15.18 -0.81 17.14
N PRO A 347 -16.21 -1.51 17.65
CA PRO A 347 -17.51 -1.47 17.02
C PRO A 347 -18.03 -0.01 17.00
N PRO A 348 -18.76 0.39 15.95
CA PRO A 348 -19.35 1.72 15.86
C PRO A 348 -20.16 2.04 17.12
N SER A 349 -19.89 3.19 17.73
CA SER A 349 -20.73 3.72 18.82
C SER A 349 -21.81 4.65 18.25
N ALA A 350 -22.89 4.87 18.95
CA ALA A 350 -23.94 5.80 18.54
C ALA A 350 -23.42 7.23 18.29
N SER A 351 -22.29 7.61 18.93
CA SER A 351 -21.61 8.87 18.67
C SER A 351 -20.85 8.86 17.33
N THR A 352 -20.23 7.72 16.98
CA THR A 352 -19.52 7.53 15.71
C THR A 352 -20.49 7.57 14.52
N GLU A 353 -21.63 6.90 14.65
CA GLU A 353 -22.69 6.93 13.62
C GLU A 353 -23.24 8.35 13.39
N ARG A 354 -23.36 9.17 14.44
CA ARG A 354 -23.75 10.58 14.32
C ARG A 354 -22.72 11.43 13.60
N VAL A 355 -21.42 11.23 13.88
CA VAL A 355 -20.33 11.95 13.22
C VAL A 355 -20.27 11.57 11.75
N ASP A 356 -20.42 10.31 11.41
CA ASP A 356 -20.42 9.85 10.02
C ASP A 356 -21.66 10.35 9.25
N ALA A 357 -22.83 10.38 9.88
CA ALA A 357 -24.03 10.99 9.30
C ALA A 357 -23.88 12.50 9.05
N LEU A 358 -23.09 13.20 9.88
CA LEU A 358 -22.75 14.61 9.66
C LEU A 358 -21.72 14.80 8.56
N ARG A 359 -20.74 13.92 8.43
CA ARG A 359 -19.73 13.95 7.34
C ARG A 359 -20.37 13.80 5.95
N VAL A 360 -21.42 12.98 5.85
CA VAL A 360 -22.18 12.78 4.60
C VAL A 360 -23.04 13.99 4.23
N LYS A 361 -23.40 14.84 5.19
CA LYS A 361 -24.29 15.99 5.00
C LYS A 361 -23.59 17.34 4.81
N LEU A 362 -22.27 17.40 4.96
CA LEU A 362 -21.51 18.60 4.68
C LEU A 362 -21.12 18.63 3.20
N PRO A 363 -21.44 19.70 2.46
CA PRO A 363 -21.15 19.84 1.05
C PRO A 363 -19.64 19.87 0.77
#